data_d6cc667e6cc936ee86c6705507ce4a6b
#
_entry.id   d6cc667e6cc936ee86c6705507ce4a6b
#
_cell.length_a   1.000
_cell.length_b   1.000
_cell.length_c   1.000
_cell.angle_alpha   90.00
_cell.angle_beta   90.00
_cell.angle_gamma   90.00
#
_symmetry.space_group_name_H-M   'P 1'
#
loop_
_entity.id
_entity.type
_entity.pdbx_description
1 polymer ?
#
loop_
_entity_poly.entity_id
_entity_poly.type
_entity_poly.pdbx_seq_one_letter_code
_entity_poly.pdbx_strand_id
1 'polypeptide(L)'
;MGRRSRGLRFRKYPVTPYQKQALASLQPPEDLTVSEWAERYRILDAKTSGSPGPWRNDKTPYLVGIMDELCNYETEEVIFVKPTQVGGTETILNSIGRIIQQDPSPTMVVYPSDTLGESIKKNRIDPMLNASPELKRRYHESDSSVSELQFDGMYLVIVGSNSPSQLASRPIRNLFLDEVDKYPGASKKESDPISLATERTKTFRNRKIFKTSTPTLKTGHIWKAMEAADQIRHYFVPCPHCCLLYTSP
;
A
#
# COMPACT_ATOMS: atom_id res chain seq x y z
N MET A 1 -36.07 -33.79 47.65
CA MET A 1 -36.50 -32.37 47.45
C MET A 1 -35.58 -31.73 46.44
N GLY A 2 -35.97 -31.74 45.17
CA GLY A 2 -35.15 -31.18 44.09
C GLY A 2 -35.53 -29.74 43.83
N ARG A 3 -34.54 -28.81 44.00
CA ARG A 3 -34.72 -27.40 43.61
C ARG A 3 -34.61 -27.28 42.08
N ARG A 4 -35.72 -26.98 41.44
CA ARG A 4 -35.74 -26.59 40.01
C ARG A 4 -35.16 -25.19 39.89
N SER A 5 -34.02 -25.06 39.21
CA SER A 5 -33.44 -23.77 38.80
C SER A 5 -34.40 -23.11 37.78
N ARG A 6 -34.98 -21.96 38.13
CA ARG A 6 -35.71 -21.12 37.18
C ARG A 6 -34.70 -20.47 36.24
N GLY A 7 -34.57 -20.97 35.03
CA GLY A 7 -33.81 -20.32 33.97
C GLY A 7 -34.45 -18.96 33.67
N LEU A 8 -33.61 -17.92 33.71
CA LEU A 8 -33.97 -16.57 33.28
C LEU A 8 -34.31 -16.61 31.78
N ARG A 9 -35.60 -16.44 31.47
CA ARG A 9 -36.08 -16.25 30.09
C ARG A 9 -35.82 -14.78 29.72
N PHE A 10 -34.75 -14.51 28.96
CA PHE A 10 -34.57 -13.22 28.32
C PHE A 10 -35.66 -13.01 27.27
N ARG A 11 -36.52 -12.02 27.46
CA ARG A 11 -37.47 -11.59 26.44
C ARG A 11 -36.64 -10.99 25.28
N LYS A 12 -36.67 -11.62 24.11
CA LYS A 12 -36.16 -11.03 22.87
C LYS A 12 -37.07 -9.87 22.47
N TYR A 13 -36.71 -8.65 22.81
CA TYR A 13 -37.39 -7.48 22.27
C TYR A 13 -36.87 -7.29 20.81
N PRO A 14 -37.78 -7.03 19.84
CA PRO A 14 -37.37 -6.75 18.49
C PRO A 14 -36.56 -5.47 18.49
N VAL A 15 -35.34 -5.52 17.88
CA VAL A 15 -34.46 -4.39 17.77
C VAL A 15 -35.08 -3.37 16.81
N THR A 16 -35.31 -2.16 17.28
CA THR A 16 -35.88 -1.08 16.46
C THR A 16 -34.95 -0.67 15.33
N PRO A 17 -35.43 -0.08 14.23
CA PRO A 17 -34.58 0.43 13.17
C PRO A 17 -33.46 1.39 13.67
N TYR A 18 -33.80 2.24 14.64
CA TYR A 18 -32.86 3.17 15.27
C TYR A 18 -31.76 2.43 16.06
N GLN A 19 -32.12 1.41 16.82
CA GLN A 19 -31.14 0.57 17.53
C GLN A 19 -30.26 -0.22 16.56
N LYS A 20 -30.79 -0.69 15.43
CA LYS A 20 -30.01 -1.35 14.38
C LYS A 20 -28.98 -0.38 13.79
N GLN A 21 -29.37 0.86 13.55
CA GLN A 21 -28.47 1.89 13.01
C GLN A 21 -27.38 2.26 14.03
N ALA A 22 -27.74 2.41 15.31
CA ALA A 22 -26.78 2.63 16.39
C ALA A 22 -25.82 1.46 16.58
N LEU A 23 -26.30 0.21 16.49
CA LEU A 23 -25.43 -0.97 16.54
C LEU A 23 -24.51 -1.08 15.31
N ALA A 24 -24.99 -0.71 14.13
CA ALA A 24 -24.17 -0.68 12.92
C ALA A 24 -23.03 0.34 13.01
N SER A 25 -23.28 1.48 13.66
CA SER A 25 -22.22 2.49 13.89
C SER A 25 -21.17 2.07 14.93
N LEU A 26 -21.44 1.05 15.73
CA LEU A 26 -20.52 0.46 16.72
C LEU A 26 -19.74 -0.74 16.17
N GLN A 27 -20.10 -1.23 14.98
CA GLN A 27 -19.31 -2.28 14.33
C GLN A 27 -17.97 -1.71 13.91
N PRO A 28 -16.82 -2.37 14.24
CA PRO A 28 -15.56 -1.96 13.70
C PRO A 28 -15.62 -2.01 12.18
N PRO A 29 -14.94 -1.07 11.47
CA PRO A 29 -14.81 -1.15 10.03
C PRO A 29 -14.23 -2.51 9.63
N GLU A 30 -14.64 -3.03 8.47
CA GLU A 30 -14.05 -4.25 7.93
C GLU A 30 -12.54 -4.06 7.79
N ASP A 31 -11.77 -5.02 8.28
CA ASP A 31 -10.32 -5.04 8.11
C ASP A 31 -9.98 -5.78 6.81
N LEU A 32 -10.04 -5.06 5.70
CA LEU A 32 -9.73 -5.61 4.37
C LEU A 32 -8.22 -5.63 4.15
N THR A 33 -7.73 -6.66 3.50
CA THR A 33 -6.37 -6.65 2.94
C THR A 33 -6.24 -5.63 1.82
N VAL A 34 -5.02 -5.35 1.33
CA VAL A 34 -4.83 -4.41 0.22
C VAL A 34 -5.51 -4.93 -1.05
N SER A 35 -5.45 -6.24 -1.32
CA SER A 35 -6.07 -6.83 -2.50
C SER A 35 -7.60 -6.80 -2.44
N GLU A 36 -8.19 -7.08 -1.28
CA GLU A 36 -9.63 -7.00 -1.05
C GLU A 36 -10.14 -5.57 -1.14
N TRP A 37 -9.38 -4.62 -0.56
CA TRP A 37 -9.69 -3.20 -0.68
C TRP A 37 -9.69 -2.75 -2.15
N ALA A 38 -8.65 -3.15 -2.90
CA ALA A 38 -8.52 -2.80 -4.31
C ALA A 38 -9.70 -3.36 -5.14
N GLU A 39 -10.04 -4.64 -4.96
CA GLU A 39 -11.17 -5.29 -5.65
C GLU A 39 -12.50 -4.57 -5.39
N ARG A 40 -12.69 -4.01 -4.19
CA ARG A 40 -13.93 -3.39 -3.77
C ARG A 40 -14.04 -1.91 -4.15
N TYR A 41 -12.94 -1.15 -4.06
CA TYR A 41 -13.01 0.32 -4.09
C TYR A 41 -12.15 0.97 -5.19
N ARG A 42 -11.15 0.26 -5.73
CA ARG A 42 -10.23 0.85 -6.70
C ARG A 42 -10.86 0.95 -8.09
N ILE A 43 -10.84 2.15 -8.64
CA ILE A 43 -11.25 2.41 -10.03
C ILE A 43 -10.02 2.92 -10.80
N LEU A 44 -9.72 2.26 -11.91
CA LEU A 44 -8.64 2.63 -12.81
C LEU A 44 -9.14 3.65 -13.84
N ASP A 45 -8.42 4.75 -13.96
CA ASP A 45 -8.75 5.81 -14.90
C ASP A 45 -8.43 5.42 -16.35
N ALA A 46 -9.30 5.84 -17.28
CA ALA A 46 -9.17 5.51 -18.70
C ALA A 46 -7.94 6.15 -19.39
N LYS A 47 -7.40 7.25 -18.84
CA LYS A 47 -6.24 7.93 -19.41
C LYS A 47 -4.93 7.21 -19.10
N THR A 48 -4.88 6.46 -18.01
CA THR A 48 -3.63 5.92 -17.46
C THR A 48 -3.59 4.40 -17.37
N SER A 49 -4.73 3.73 -17.63
CA SER A 49 -4.83 2.27 -17.58
C SER A 49 -5.19 1.70 -18.95
N GLY A 50 -4.48 0.66 -19.37
CA GLY A 50 -4.86 -0.15 -20.53
C GLY A 50 -6.13 -1.00 -20.32
N SER A 51 -6.62 -1.08 -19.07
CA SER A 51 -7.85 -1.78 -18.68
C SER A 51 -8.63 -0.93 -17.66
N PRO A 52 -9.30 0.15 -18.14
CA PRO A 52 -10.02 1.07 -17.28
C PRO A 52 -11.24 0.41 -16.62
N GLY A 53 -11.69 0.99 -15.50
CA GLY A 53 -12.81 0.50 -14.71
C GLY A 53 -12.41 -0.08 -13.36
N PRO A 54 -13.28 -0.86 -12.69
CA PRO A 54 -12.97 -1.46 -11.40
C PRO A 54 -11.73 -2.35 -11.46
N TRP A 55 -10.90 -2.26 -10.42
CA TRP A 55 -9.77 -3.18 -10.24
C TRP A 55 -10.24 -4.63 -10.14
N ARG A 56 -9.48 -5.54 -10.71
CA ARG A 56 -9.76 -6.97 -10.70
C ARG A 56 -8.50 -7.75 -10.42
N ASN A 57 -8.50 -8.47 -9.31
CA ASN A 57 -7.37 -9.29 -8.87
C ASN A 57 -7.08 -10.45 -9.85
N ASP A 58 -8.10 -10.94 -10.55
CA ASP A 58 -7.97 -12.00 -11.55
C ASP A 58 -7.12 -11.60 -12.78
N LYS A 59 -7.01 -10.30 -13.07
CA LYS A 59 -6.15 -9.79 -14.16
C LYS A 59 -4.67 -9.75 -13.77
N THR A 60 -4.37 -9.66 -12.49
CA THR A 60 -3.01 -9.57 -11.95
C THR A 60 -2.85 -10.43 -10.69
N PRO A 61 -3.14 -11.75 -10.78
CA PRO A 61 -3.21 -12.62 -9.60
C PRO A 61 -1.88 -12.71 -8.83
N TYR A 62 -0.76 -12.48 -9.49
CA TYR A 62 0.57 -12.44 -8.88
C TYR A 62 0.77 -11.26 -7.91
N LEU A 63 -0.04 -10.18 -8.02
CA LEU A 63 0.04 -9.05 -7.11
C LEU A 63 -0.71 -9.29 -5.79
N VAL A 64 -1.67 -10.20 -5.76
CA VAL A 64 -2.53 -10.44 -4.58
C VAL A 64 -1.68 -10.77 -3.35
N GLY A 65 -0.82 -11.79 -3.43
CA GLY A 65 0.03 -12.16 -2.31
C GLY A 65 1.01 -11.06 -1.88
N ILE A 66 1.50 -10.22 -2.82
CA ILE A 66 2.38 -9.09 -2.53
C ILE A 66 1.62 -7.99 -1.79
N MET A 67 0.41 -7.67 -2.24
CA MET A 67 -0.46 -6.67 -1.61
C MET A 67 -0.88 -7.10 -0.21
N ASP A 68 -1.24 -8.37 -0.03
CA ASP A 68 -1.73 -8.88 1.26
C ASP A 68 -0.60 -9.02 2.28
N GLU A 69 0.62 -9.31 1.84
CA GLU A 69 1.78 -9.33 2.73
C GLU A 69 2.05 -7.98 3.39
N LEU A 70 1.68 -6.87 2.75
CA LEU A 70 1.76 -5.53 3.34
C LEU A 70 0.80 -5.33 4.53
N CYS A 71 -0.19 -6.22 4.71
CA CYS A 71 -1.09 -6.22 5.86
C CYS A 71 -0.65 -7.18 6.97
N ASN A 72 0.31 -8.07 6.70
CA ASN A 72 0.78 -9.06 7.66
C ASN A 72 1.61 -8.37 8.77
N TYR A 73 1.19 -8.50 10.03
CA TYR A 73 1.86 -7.87 11.18
C TYR A 73 3.29 -8.36 11.41
N GLU A 74 3.61 -9.58 11.02
CA GLU A 74 4.93 -10.18 11.18
C GLU A 74 5.91 -9.70 10.12
N THR A 75 5.43 -9.20 8.98
CA THR A 75 6.26 -8.74 7.87
C THR A 75 6.51 -7.23 7.97
N GLU A 76 7.75 -6.85 8.16
CA GLU A 76 8.17 -5.45 8.21
C GLU A 76 8.48 -4.91 6.81
N GLU A 77 9.16 -5.70 5.98
CA GLU A 77 9.63 -5.29 4.66
C GLU A 77 9.17 -6.28 3.58
N VAL A 78 8.64 -5.75 2.47
CA VAL A 78 8.28 -6.49 1.27
C VAL A 78 9.10 -5.98 0.09
N ILE A 79 9.79 -6.89 -0.59
CA ILE A 79 10.66 -6.58 -1.72
C ILE A 79 10.05 -7.20 -2.98
N PHE A 80 9.68 -6.37 -3.94
CA PHE A 80 9.12 -6.81 -5.21
C PHE A 80 10.10 -6.62 -6.36
N VAL A 81 10.85 -7.67 -6.66
CA VAL A 81 11.72 -7.74 -7.83
C VAL A 81 10.85 -8.08 -9.04
N LYS A 82 10.82 -7.21 -10.03
CA LYS A 82 9.84 -7.29 -11.11
C LYS A 82 10.40 -6.89 -12.47
N PRO A 83 9.88 -7.40 -13.58
CA PRO A 83 10.05 -6.79 -14.89
C PRO A 83 9.28 -5.46 -14.97
N THR A 84 9.41 -4.76 -16.08
CA THR A 84 8.66 -3.51 -16.33
C THR A 84 7.17 -3.77 -16.52
N GLN A 85 6.33 -2.78 -16.13
CA GLN A 85 4.88 -2.74 -16.40
C GLN A 85 4.04 -3.88 -15.81
N VAL A 86 4.48 -4.48 -14.72
CA VAL A 86 3.73 -5.54 -14.01
C VAL A 86 3.04 -5.05 -12.72
N GLY A 87 2.74 -3.77 -12.61
CA GLY A 87 1.88 -3.25 -11.56
C GLY A 87 2.56 -2.87 -10.24
N GLY A 88 3.89 -2.67 -10.20
CA GLY A 88 4.58 -2.24 -8.97
C GLY A 88 4.02 -0.92 -8.42
N THR A 89 3.90 0.10 -9.24
CA THR A 89 3.29 1.39 -8.85
C THR A 89 1.81 1.23 -8.48
N GLU A 90 1.05 0.35 -9.15
CA GLU A 90 -0.36 0.11 -8.78
C GLU A 90 -0.49 -0.58 -7.42
N THR A 91 0.45 -1.46 -7.05
CA THR A 91 0.52 -2.03 -5.69
C THR A 91 0.68 -0.92 -4.64
N ILE A 92 1.56 0.05 -4.89
CA ILE A 92 1.74 1.23 -4.02
C ILE A 92 0.44 2.03 -3.92
N LEU A 93 -0.21 2.33 -5.04
CA LEU A 93 -1.45 3.11 -5.06
C LEU A 93 -2.61 2.41 -4.35
N ASN A 94 -2.75 1.10 -4.52
CA ASN A 94 -3.76 0.30 -3.83
C ASN A 94 -3.50 0.29 -2.31
N SER A 95 -2.24 0.17 -1.90
CA SER A 95 -1.84 0.25 -0.49
C SER A 95 -2.15 1.62 0.12
N ILE A 96 -1.83 2.70 -0.59
CA ILE A 96 -2.16 4.07 -0.17
C ILE A 96 -3.67 4.23 0.00
N GLY A 97 -4.48 3.76 -0.96
CA GLY A 97 -5.92 3.85 -0.88
C GLY A 97 -6.50 3.13 0.36
N ARG A 98 -6.02 1.92 0.65
CA ARG A 98 -6.38 1.18 1.87
C ARG A 98 -5.95 1.94 3.13
N ILE A 99 -4.72 2.45 3.17
CA ILE A 99 -4.20 3.20 4.32
C ILE A 99 -5.07 4.41 4.60
N ILE A 100 -5.40 5.22 3.59
CA ILE A 100 -6.27 6.39 3.75
C ILE A 100 -7.64 6.02 4.33
N GLN A 101 -8.20 4.90 3.90
CA GLN A 101 -9.57 4.53 4.27
C GLN A 101 -9.67 3.75 5.59
N GLN A 102 -8.73 2.84 5.85
CA GLN A 102 -8.89 1.86 6.93
C GLN A 102 -7.85 1.95 8.04
N ASP A 103 -6.64 2.44 7.74
CA ASP A 103 -5.54 2.49 8.71
C ASP A 103 -4.73 3.79 8.55
N PRO A 104 -5.38 4.97 8.71
CA PRO A 104 -4.73 6.26 8.49
C PRO A 104 -3.45 6.39 9.30
N SER A 105 -2.33 6.60 8.61
CA SER A 105 -1.02 6.69 9.26
C SER A 105 0.00 7.39 8.36
N PRO A 106 1.02 8.06 8.94
CA PRO A 106 2.04 8.79 8.19
C PRO A 106 2.69 7.91 7.12
N THR A 107 2.58 8.34 5.87
CA THR A 107 3.03 7.57 4.71
C THR A 107 3.95 8.40 3.83
N MET A 108 5.03 7.80 3.33
CA MET A 108 5.94 8.41 2.36
C MET A 108 6.09 7.51 1.15
N VAL A 109 6.05 8.12 -0.03
CA VAL A 109 6.42 7.46 -1.30
C VAL A 109 7.63 8.16 -1.87
N VAL A 110 8.66 7.39 -2.18
CA VAL A 110 9.90 7.88 -2.78
C VAL A 110 9.97 7.42 -4.23
N TYR A 111 10.21 8.38 -5.12
CA TYR A 111 10.43 8.15 -6.54
C TYR A 111 11.88 8.50 -6.93
N PRO A 112 12.37 8.07 -8.09
CA PRO A 112 13.71 8.43 -8.57
C PRO A 112 14.01 9.93 -8.61
N SER A 113 13.00 10.77 -8.85
CA SER A 113 13.11 12.23 -8.84
C SER A 113 11.82 12.91 -8.38
N ASP A 114 11.93 14.16 -7.93
CA ASP A 114 10.74 14.97 -7.55
C ASP A 114 9.81 15.17 -8.73
N THR A 115 10.34 15.43 -9.93
CA THR A 115 9.54 15.60 -11.15
C THR A 115 8.72 14.35 -11.51
N LEU A 116 9.28 13.15 -11.28
CA LEU A 116 8.53 11.92 -11.48
C LEU A 116 7.42 11.78 -10.41
N GLY A 117 7.73 12.10 -9.15
CA GLY A 117 6.75 12.12 -8.06
C GLY A 117 5.56 13.04 -8.37
N GLU A 118 5.83 14.27 -8.82
CA GLU A 118 4.80 15.22 -9.25
C GLU A 118 3.95 14.69 -10.41
N SER A 119 4.60 14.06 -11.39
CA SER A 119 3.91 13.43 -12.51
C SER A 119 2.99 12.30 -12.07
N ILE A 120 3.46 11.43 -11.18
CA ILE A 120 2.65 10.33 -10.61
C ILE A 120 1.49 10.89 -9.78
N LYS A 121 1.72 11.92 -8.97
CA LYS A 121 0.64 12.59 -8.24
C LYS A 121 -0.45 13.03 -9.20
N LYS A 122 -0.11 13.86 -10.17
CA LYS A 122 -1.06 14.45 -11.13
C LYS A 122 -1.79 13.41 -11.98
N ASN A 123 -1.07 12.38 -12.44
CA ASN A 123 -1.59 11.45 -13.44
C ASN A 123 -2.12 10.13 -12.85
N ARG A 124 -1.85 9.84 -11.58
CA ARG A 124 -2.25 8.57 -10.94
C ARG A 124 -2.96 8.79 -9.61
N ILE A 125 -2.36 9.57 -8.67
CA ILE A 125 -2.93 9.76 -7.32
C ILE A 125 -4.17 10.63 -7.40
N ASP A 126 -4.10 11.81 -8.02
CA ASP A 126 -5.25 12.71 -8.13
C ASP A 126 -6.44 12.06 -8.86
N PRO A 127 -6.27 11.34 -9.99
CA PRO A 127 -7.36 10.56 -10.60
C PRO A 127 -7.92 9.47 -9.68
N MET A 128 -7.08 8.77 -8.93
CA MET A 128 -7.53 7.77 -7.96
C MET A 128 -8.40 8.38 -6.86
N LEU A 129 -7.97 9.50 -6.29
CA LEU A 129 -8.74 10.23 -5.26
C LEU A 129 -10.08 10.71 -5.82
N ASN A 130 -10.10 11.25 -7.04
CA ASN A 130 -11.31 11.74 -7.68
C ASN A 130 -12.28 10.62 -8.09
N ALA A 131 -11.78 9.46 -8.45
CA ALA A 131 -12.59 8.31 -8.83
C ALA A 131 -13.23 7.59 -7.63
N SER A 132 -12.70 7.77 -6.41
CA SER A 132 -13.20 7.14 -5.19
C SER A 132 -13.85 8.17 -4.25
N PRO A 133 -15.18 8.18 -4.07
CA PRO A 133 -15.87 9.09 -3.16
C PRO A 133 -15.37 8.97 -1.72
N GLU A 134 -15.00 7.76 -1.27
CA GLU A 134 -14.50 7.51 0.07
C GLU A 134 -13.12 8.16 0.32
N LEU A 135 -12.22 8.10 -0.66
CA LEU A 135 -10.92 8.74 -0.57
C LEU A 135 -11.05 10.26 -0.67
N LYS A 136 -11.89 10.73 -1.61
CA LYS A 136 -12.11 12.17 -1.83
C LYS A 136 -12.67 12.86 -0.58
N ARG A 137 -13.58 12.22 0.15
CA ARG A 137 -14.16 12.76 1.37
C ARG A 137 -13.13 13.00 2.48
N ARG A 138 -12.07 12.18 2.52
CA ARG A 138 -11.00 12.26 3.52
C ARG A 138 -9.86 13.18 3.11
N TYR A 139 -9.85 13.66 1.88
CA TYR A 139 -8.78 14.47 1.32
C TYR A 139 -9.01 15.97 1.59
N HIS A 140 -8.04 16.63 2.20
CA HIS A 140 -8.05 18.07 2.51
C HIS A 140 -7.23 18.83 1.47
N GLU A 141 -7.86 19.17 0.34
CA GLU A 141 -7.18 19.80 -0.80
C GLU A 141 -6.58 21.16 -0.43
N SER A 142 -7.29 21.98 0.39
CA SER A 142 -6.82 23.31 0.83
C SER A 142 -5.54 23.26 1.65
N ASP A 143 -5.30 22.16 2.37
CA ASP A 143 -4.17 22.01 3.29
C ASP A 143 -3.03 21.20 2.65
N SER A 144 -3.21 20.84 1.39
CA SER A 144 -2.30 19.98 0.63
C SER A 144 -1.40 20.78 -0.31
N SER A 145 -0.19 20.26 -0.54
CA SER A 145 0.75 20.78 -1.52
C SER A 145 1.03 19.75 -2.62
N VAL A 146 1.95 20.07 -3.54
CA VAL A 146 2.37 19.12 -4.58
C VAL A 146 3.09 17.92 -3.99
N SER A 147 3.90 18.12 -2.95
CA SER A 147 4.72 17.07 -2.32
C SER A 147 4.11 16.49 -1.03
N GLU A 148 3.00 17.05 -0.54
CA GLU A 148 2.37 16.61 0.70
C GLU A 148 0.86 16.71 0.61
N LEU A 149 0.17 15.59 0.76
CA LEU A 149 -1.28 15.49 0.74
C LEU A 149 -1.79 15.23 2.15
N GLN A 150 -2.77 16.01 2.58
CA GLN A 150 -3.39 15.90 3.90
C GLN A 150 -4.71 15.13 3.83
N PHE A 151 -4.90 14.22 4.77
CA PHE A 151 -6.12 13.42 4.90
C PHE A 151 -6.56 13.36 6.37
N ASP A 152 -7.76 12.85 6.62
CA ASP A 152 -8.23 12.56 7.98
C ASP A 152 -7.25 11.64 8.71
N GLY A 153 -6.56 12.16 9.72
CA GLY A 153 -5.66 11.39 10.58
C GLY A 153 -4.32 10.98 9.98
N MET A 154 -3.97 11.42 8.74
CA MET A 154 -2.69 11.11 8.12
C MET A 154 -2.24 12.14 7.10
N TYR A 155 -0.97 12.07 6.78
CA TYR A 155 -0.40 12.75 5.61
C TYR A 155 0.32 11.75 4.70
N LEU A 156 0.33 12.06 3.41
CA LEU A 156 1.09 11.36 2.38
C LEU A 156 2.14 12.30 1.81
N VAL A 157 3.41 11.95 1.98
CA VAL A 157 4.55 12.69 1.43
C VAL A 157 5.04 12.03 0.15
N ILE A 158 5.26 12.82 -0.88
CA ILE A 158 5.79 12.39 -2.18
C ILE A 158 7.13 13.08 -2.39
N VAL A 159 8.20 12.30 -2.48
CA VAL A 159 9.59 12.80 -2.46
C VAL A 159 10.41 12.16 -3.56
N GLY A 160 11.34 12.92 -4.14
CA GLY A 160 12.40 12.37 -4.98
C GLY A 160 13.56 11.83 -4.14
N SER A 161 14.20 10.76 -4.61
CA SER A 161 15.36 10.17 -3.97
C SER A 161 16.59 11.11 -3.95
N ASN A 162 16.55 12.16 -4.76
CA ASN A 162 17.56 13.23 -4.83
C ASN A 162 17.34 14.38 -3.84
N SER A 163 16.38 14.26 -2.90
CA SER A 163 16.00 15.31 -1.94
C SER A 163 16.25 14.87 -0.48
N PRO A 164 17.54 14.78 -0.01
CA PRO A 164 17.89 14.21 1.30
C PRO A 164 17.20 14.90 2.49
N SER A 165 17.04 16.22 2.42
CA SER A 165 16.35 17.00 3.47
C SER A 165 14.90 16.61 3.63
N GLN A 166 14.20 16.31 2.55
CA GLN A 166 12.80 15.85 2.59
C GLN A 166 12.70 14.41 3.08
N LEU A 167 13.61 13.52 2.65
CA LEU A 167 13.69 12.14 3.11
C LEU A 167 13.93 12.03 4.63
N ALA A 168 14.59 13.02 5.23
CA ALA A 168 14.93 13.06 6.65
C ALA A 168 13.94 13.86 7.51
N SER A 169 12.83 14.39 6.94
CA SER A 169 12.07 15.48 7.57
C SER A 169 11.17 15.06 8.73
N ARG A 170 10.56 13.85 8.70
CA ARG A 170 9.51 13.50 9.67
C ARG A 170 9.36 11.98 9.90
N PRO A 171 8.73 11.54 11.01
CA PRO A 171 8.45 10.14 11.27
C PRO A 171 7.45 9.58 10.27
N ILE A 172 7.70 8.37 9.76
CA ILE A 172 6.88 7.69 8.75
C ILE A 172 6.59 6.27 9.22
N ARG A 173 5.34 5.83 9.12
CA ARG A 173 4.97 4.45 9.41
C ARG A 173 5.04 3.56 8.16
N ASN A 174 4.51 4.05 7.04
CA ASN A 174 4.52 3.31 5.78
C ASN A 174 5.46 3.98 4.78
N LEU A 175 6.45 3.26 4.31
CA LEU A 175 7.46 3.72 3.37
C LEU A 175 7.38 2.90 2.09
N PHE A 176 7.10 3.56 0.98
CA PHE A 176 7.07 2.97 -0.36
C PHE A 176 8.22 3.53 -1.20
N LEU A 177 9.05 2.67 -1.74
CA LEU A 177 10.23 3.01 -2.53
C LEU A 177 10.06 2.42 -3.94
N ASP A 178 9.71 3.26 -4.91
CA ASP A 178 9.46 2.84 -6.29
C ASP A 178 10.71 3.01 -7.16
N GLU A 179 11.04 1.99 -7.94
CA GLU A 179 12.18 1.97 -8.87
C GLU A 179 13.53 2.26 -8.19
N VAL A 180 13.81 1.54 -7.09
CA VAL A 180 15.00 1.78 -6.24
C VAL A 180 16.35 1.65 -6.96
N ASP A 181 16.46 0.86 -8.02
CA ASP A 181 17.69 0.74 -8.81
C ASP A 181 18.00 1.99 -9.63
N LYS A 182 17.05 2.93 -9.73
CA LYS A 182 17.24 4.23 -10.38
C LYS A 182 17.64 5.34 -9.41
N TYR A 183 17.77 5.03 -8.11
CA TYR A 183 18.16 6.02 -7.12
C TYR A 183 19.66 6.33 -7.23
N PRO A 184 20.07 7.57 -6.94
CA PRO A 184 21.48 7.91 -6.89
C PRO A 184 22.17 7.09 -5.78
N GLY A 185 23.39 6.63 -6.06
CA GLY A 185 24.18 5.98 -5.03
C GLY A 185 24.63 6.96 -3.94
N ALA A 186 25.03 6.42 -2.79
CA ALA A 186 25.63 7.21 -1.73
C ALA A 186 26.82 8.02 -2.26
N SER A 187 26.89 9.31 -1.92
CA SER A 187 28.00 10.17 -2.22
C SER A 187 28.90 10.38 -0.99
N LYS A 188 30.10 10.94 -1.18
CA LYS A 188 30.99 11.27 -0.04
C LYS A 188 30.38 12.28 0.94
N LYS A 189 29.31 12.98 0.54
CA LYS A 189 28.65 14.03 1.33
C LYS A 189 27.26 13.65 1.82
N GLU A 190 26.63 12.62 1.23
CA GLU A 190 25.24 12.28 1.53
C GLU A 190 25.07 10.78 1.68
N SER A 191 24.29 10.39 2.68
CA SER A 191 23.91 9.00 2.91
C SER A 191 23.00 8.49 1.79
N ASP A 192 22.96 7.16 1.62
CA ASP A 192 22.06 6.48 0.71
C ASP A 192 20.59 6.87 0.96
N PRO A 193 19.84 7.27 -0.09
CA PRO A 193 18.45 7.70 0.04
C PRO A 193 17.54 6.66 0.71
N ILE A 194 17.75 5.37 0.42
CA ILE A 194 16.97 4.27 1.01
C ILE A 194 17.19 4.22 2.52
N SER A 195 18.44 4.32 2.93
CA SER A 195 18.82 4.35 4.36
C SER A 195 18.21 5.56 5.08
N LEU A 196 18.31 6.76 4.48
CA LEU A 196 17.73 7.99 5.06
C LEU A 196 16.22 7.87 5.29
N ALA A 197 15.49 7.38 4.29
CA ALA A 197 14.04 7.20 4.40
C ALA A 197 13.68 6.10 5.41
N THR A 198 14.40 4.98 5.41
CA THR A 198 14.18 3.84 6.33
C THR A 198 14.36 4.26 7.79
N GLU A 199 15.36 5.10 8.10
CA GLU A 199 15.56 5.63 9.47
C GLU A 199 14.30 6.33 10.02
N ARG A 200 13.48 6.94 9.19
CA ARG A 200 12.25 7.63 9.61
C ARG A 200 11.15 6.69 10.05
N THR A 201 11.26 5.39 9.73
CA THR A 201 10.26 4.40 10.10
C THR A 201 10.50 3.80 11.50
N LYS A 202 11.67 3.95 12.07
CA LYS A 202 12.09 3.30 13.34
C LYS A 202 11.24 3.66 14.55
N THR A 203 10.54 4.79 14.52
CA THR A 203 9.63 5.22 15.60
C THR A 203 8.39 4.31 15.71
N PHE A 204 8.01 3.64 14.62
CA PHE A 204 6.82 2.81 14.57
C PHE A 204 7.18 1.31 14.63
N ARG A 205 6.64 0.60 15.63
CA ARG A 205 6.85 -0.85 15.76
C ARG A 205 6.15 -1.67 14.68
N ASN A 206 5.05 -1.14 14.15
CA ASN A 206 4.23 -1.73 13.08
C ASN A 206 4.50 -1.06 11.73
N ARG A 207 5.75 -0.63 11.49
CA ARG A 207 6.17 -0.03 10.24
C ARG A 207 6.03 -1.01 9.07
N LYS A 208 5.82 -0.47 7.88
CA LYS A 208 5.82 -1.21 6.62
C LYS A 208 6.74 -0.54 5.62
N ILE A 209 7.62 -1.30 5.03
CA ILE A 209 8.55 -0.86 4.00
C ILE A 209 8.30 -1.70 2.75
N PHE A 210 8.02 -1.04 1.65
CA PHE A 210 7.86 -1.69 0.35
C PHE A 210 8.91 -1.18 -0.62
N LYS A 211 9.72 -2.08 -1.16
CA LYS A 211 10.73 -1.78 -2.18
C LYS A 211 10.35 -2.47 -3.48
N THR A 212 10.34 -1.72 -4.57
CA THR A 212 10.10 -2.31 -5.89
C THR A 212 11.02 -1.71 -6.94
N SER A 213 11.51 -2.55 -7.82
CA SER A 213 12.29 -2.14 -8.99
C SER A 213 12.38 -3.25 -10.02
N THR A 214 12.67 -2.84 -11.26
CA THR A 214 13.24 -3.74 -12.26
C THR A 214 14.75 -3.83 -11.99
N PRO A 215 15.30 -5.04 -11.78
CA PRO A 215 16.71 -5.20 -11.51
C PRO A 215 17.53 -4.81 -12.73
N THR A 216 18.58 -4.01 -12.53
CA THR A 216 19.51 -3.60 -13.59
C THR A 216 20.83 -4.38 -13.52
N LEU A 217 21.38 -4.50 -12.32
CA LEU A 217 22.63 -5.20 -12.05
C LEU A 217 22.48 -6.03 -10.76
N LYS A 218 23.28 -7.10 -10.63
CA LYS A 218 23.37 -7.86 -9.37
C LYS A 218 23.88 -7.05 -8.18
N THR A 219 24.55 -5.94 -8.45
CA THR A 219 25.02 -4.96 -7.45
C THR A 219 23.97 -3.89 -7.12
N GLY A 220 22.83 -3.89 -7.80
CA GLY A 220 21.74 -2.92 -7.61
C GLY A 220 21.05 -3.05 -6.25
N HIS A 221 20.32 -2.01 -5.88
CA HIS A 221 19.65 -1.93 -4.58
C HIS A 221 18.62 -3.03 -4.40
N ILE A 222 17.81 -3.29 -5.45
CA ILE A 222 16.73 -4.28 -5.35
C ILE A 222 17.27 -5.71 -5.25
N TRP A 223 18.38 -6.01 -5.98
CA TRP A 223 19.00 -7.32 -5.94
C TRP A 223 19.62 -7.62 -4.57
N LYS A 224 20.35 -6.66 -4.02
CA LYS A 224 20.93 -6.76 -2.66
C LYS A 224 19.84 -6.92 -1.59
N ALA A 225 18.74 -6.18 -1.73
CA ALA A 225 17.61 -6.32 -0.82
C ALA A 225 17.00 -7.73 -0.89
N MET A 226 16.83 -8.28 -2.10
CA MET A 226 16.34 -9.65 -2.29
C MET A 226 17.28 -10.69 -1.66
N GLU A 227 18.61 -10.56 -1.87
CA GLU A 227 19.58 -11.48 -1.29
C GLU A 227 19.63 -11.44 0.25
N ALA A 228 19.27 -10.31 0.84
CA ALA A 228 19.20 -10.12 2.30
C ALA A 228 17.84 -10.52 2.92
N ALA A 229 16.86 -10.89 2.10
CA ALA A 229 15.53 -11.24 2.58
C ALA A 229 15.51 -12.59 3.30
N ASP A 230 14.76 -12.69 4.39
CA ASP A 230 14.59 -13.94 5.16
C ASP A 230 13.83 -15.01 4.36
N GLN A 231 12.92 -14.58 3.48
CA GLN A 231 12.13 -15.47 2.65
C GLN A 231 12.00 -14.93 1.22
N ILE A 232 12.21 -15.83 0.24
CA ILE A 232 12.00 -15.54 -1.19
C ILE A 232 10.82 -16.37 -1.67
N ARG A 233 9.85 -15.71 -2.33
CA ARG A 233 8.69 -16.35 -2.95
C ARG A 233 8.73 -16.12 -4.45
N HIS A 234 8.36 -17.13 -5.21
CA HIS A 234 8.24 -17.06 -6.66
C HIS A 234 6.80 -17.27 -7.07
N TYR A 235 6.35 -16.51 -8.07
CA TYR A 235 5.06 -16.73 -8.69
C TYR A 235 5.21 -17.75 -9.82
N PHE A 236 4.40 -18.80 -9.78
CA PHE A 236 4.40 -19.86 -10.76
C PHE A 236 3.13 -19.82 -11.60
N VAL A 237 3.27 -19.99 -12.90
CA VAL A 237 2.15 -20.05 -13.85
C VAL A 237 2.08 -21.47 -14.41
N PRO A 238 0.89 -22.13 -14.39
CA PRO A 238 0.73 -23.43 -15.01
C PRO A 238 0.79 -23.31 -16.54
N CYS A 239 1.55 -24.18 -17.17
CA CYS A 239 1.56 -24.27 -18.63
C CYS A 239 0.17 -24.68 -19.15
N PRO A 240 -0.41 -23.95 -20.12
CA PRO A 240 -1.72 -24.32 -20.67
C PRO A 240 -1.75 -25.64 -21.43
N HIS A 241 -0.57 -26.18 -21.81
CA HIS A 241 -0.48 -27.44 -22.57
C HIS A 241 -0.16 -28.66 -21.70
N CYS A 242 0.79 -28.54 -20.77
CA CYS A 242 1.27 -29.67 -19.97
C CYS A 242 1.03 -29.52 -18.46
N CYS A 243 0.45 -28.43 -18.01
CA CYS A 243 0.19 -28.10 -16.59
C CYS A 243 1.44 -28.05 -15.68
N LEU A 244 2.65 -28.14 -16.23
CA LEU A 244 3.86 -27.91 -15.45
C LEU A 244 3.92 -26.46 -15.02
N LEU A 245 4.39 -26.22 -13.77
CA LEU A 245 4.54 -24.90 -13.23
C LEU A 245 5.84 -24.26 -13.72
N TYR A 246 5.75 -23.04 -14.24
CA TYR A 246 6.89 -22.21 -14.61
C TYR A 246 6.95 -20.98 -13.73
N THR A 247 8.15 -20.54 -13.38
CA THR A 247 8.37 -19.17 -12.91
C THR A 247 8.17 -18.24 -14.10
N SER A 248 7.55 -17.09 -13.87
CA SER A 248 7.57 -16.01 -14.87
C SER A 248 9.02 -15.67 -15.20
N PRO A 249 9.36 -15.53 -16.50
CA PRO A 249 10.71 -15.16 -16.92
C PRO A 249 11.13 -13.78 -16.37
#